data_0bbd59d9ffc15a71fd364a4f80cb7eb8
#
_entry.id   0bbd59d9ffc15a71fd364a4f80cb7eb8
#
_cell.length_a   1.000
_cell.length_b   1.000
_cell.length_c   1.000
_cell.angle_alpha   90.00
_cell.angle_beta   90.00
_cell.angle_gamma   90.00
#
_symmetry.space_group_name_H-M   'P 1'
#
loop_
_entity.id
_entity.type
_entity.pdbx_description
1 polymer ?
#
loop_
_entity_poly.entity_id
_entity_poly.type
_entity_poly.pdbx_seq_one_letter_code
_entity_poly.pdbx_strand_id
1 'polypeptide(L)'
;MDLGELDRESLARMLLQHQQTLERLMERGMQIIPFKLGTFVSSAADAACIIEDGYNLIERIFRETEDAHELEVVVKWSSFADLLQEVVSEGDVQELKREVEARQSSSTEDAIAVGRLIKEKIDRRNAALSASVLRQLGERASQSKRHETMDDEMVLNAAFLVNRGDVDAFVATVEALDSQYLNALHFRIVGPLPCYSFYTLEVTALFEEFIAEKRAVLGLDARSCEADVKKAYHAKAKVAHPDVHVPAGANNGADFTVLNEAYMTLHDYYSALRNSASSRHGHEGQDSSNVVFSVKILN
;
A
#
# COMPACT_ATOMS: atom_id res chain seq x y z
N MET A 1 -6.82 7.94 19.35
CA MET A 1 -7.93 6.99 19.13
C MET A 1 -7.38 5.91 18.23
N ASP A 2 -7.42 4.67 18.66
CA ASP A 2 -7.00 3.53 17.84
C ASP A 2 -8.23 3.00 17.06
N LEU A 3 -8.11 2.90 15.73
CA LEU A 3 -9.18 2.35 14.90
C LEU A 3 -9.48 0.88 15.22
N GLY A 4 -8.52 0.15 15.78
CA GLY A 4 -8.67 -1.25 16.19
C GLY A 4 -9.59 -1.43 17.41
N GLU A 5 -9.84 -0.37 18.18
CA GLU A 5 -10.73 -0.38 19.35
C GLU A 5 -12.18 -0.02 18.99
N LEU A 6 -12.45 0.42 17.76
CA LEU A 6 -13.79 0.77 17.31
C LEU A 6 -14.61 -0.48 16.95
N ASP A 7 -15.88 -0.47 17.31
CA ASP A 7 -16.82 -1.46 16.80
C ASP A 7 -17.04 -1.31 15.28
N ARG A 8 -17.47 -2.39 14.63
CA ARG A 8 -17.64 -2.45 13.18
C ARG A 8 -18.59 -1.39 12.63
N GLU A 9 -19.63 -1.03 13.37
CA GLU A 9 -20.64 -0.05 12.94
C GLU A 9 -20.05 1.37 12.97
N SER A 10 -19.34 1.71 14.04
CA SER A 10 -18.66 2.99 14.20
C SER A 10 -17.56 3.19 13.13
N LEU A 11 -16.78 2.13 12.85
CA LEU A 11 -15.77 2.15 11.81
C LEU A 11 -16.41 2.33 10.43
N ALA A 12 -17.48 1.58 10.11
CA ALA A 12 -18.18 1.70 8.84
C ALA A 12 -18.78 3.09 8.63
N ARG A 13 -19.34 3.68 9.69
CA ARG A 13 -19.90 5.05 9.67
C ARG A 13 -18.81 6.09 9.40
N MET A 14 -17.65 5.95 10.04
CA MET A 14 -16.51 6.86 9.85
C MET A 14 -15.95 6.75 8.42
N LEU A 15 -15.80 5.53 7.90
CA LEU A 15 -15.38 5.28 6.51
C LEU A 15 -16.34 5.93 5.52
N LEU A 16 -17.65 5.71 5.70
CA LEU A 16 -18.66 6.29 4.83
C LEU A 16 -18.66 7.83 4.86
N GLN A 17 -18.52 8.41 6.05
CA GLN A 17 -18.47 9.87 6.21
C GLN A 17 -17.20 10.44 5.56
N HIS A 18 -16.06 9.77 5.72
CA HIS A 18 -14.81 10.15 5.08
C HIS A 18 -14.95 10.13 3.56
N GLN A 19 -15.44 9.01 3.00
CA GLN A 19 -15.66 8.84 1.56
C GLN A 19 -16.60 9.93 1.00
N GLN A 20 -17.76 10.13 1.63
CA GLN A 20 -18.70 11.16 1.20
C GLN A 20 -18.12 12.58 1.25
N THR A 21 -17.25 12.87 2.20
CA THR A 21 -16.59 14.18 2.30
C THR A 21 -15.66 14.38 1.11
N LEU A 22 -14.86 13.39 0.77
CA LEU A 22 -13.94 13.46 -0.37
C LEU A 22 -14.69 13.57 -1.70
N GLU A 23 -15.73 12.77 -1.91
CA GLU A 23 -16.58 12.84 -3.10
C GLU A 23 -17.16 14.23 -3.31
N ARG A 24 -17.74 14.84 -2.25
CA ARG A 24 -18.27 16.21 -2.32
C ARG A 24 -17.23 17.27 -2.65
N LEU A 25 -15.99 17.10 -2.19
CA LEU A 25 -14.89 18.01 -2.51
C LEU A 25 -14.47 17.84 -3.97
N MET A 26 -14.39 16.59 -4.46
CA MET A 26 -14.08 16.30 -5.87
C MET A 26 -15.15 16.84 -6.82
N GLU A 27 -16.44 16.67 -6.49
CA GLU A 27 -17.57 17.24 -7.26
C GLU A 27 -17.46 18.76 -7.40
N ARG A 28 -16.84 19.45 -6.43
CA ARG A 28 -16.55 20.89 -6.49
C ARG A 28 -15.28 21.22 -7.28
N GLY A 29 -14.65 20.23 -7.91
CA GLY A 29 -13.41 20.40 -8.67
C GLY A 29 -12.16 20.58 -7.81
N MET A 30 -12.23 20.27 -6.50
CA MET A 30 -11.07 20.35 -5.63
C MET A 30 -10.15 19.14 -5.89
N GLN A 31 -8.87 19.41 -6.01
CA GLN A 31 -7.84 18.38 -6.00
C GLN A 31 -7.59 17.94 -4.55
N ILE A 32 -7.50 16.64 -4.32
CA ILE A 32 -7.42 16.05 -2.99
C ILE A 32 -6.25 15.10 -2.90
N ILE A 33 -5.46 15.24 -1.83
CA ILE A 33 -4.48 14.24 -1.39
C ILE A 33 -5.02 13.64 -0.09
N PRO A 34 -5.38 12.35 -0.07
CA PRO A 34 -5.91 11.73 1.13
C PRO A 34 -4.82 11.48 2.17
N PHE A 35 -5.16 11.67 3.43
CA PHE A 35 -4.38 11.15 4.54
C PHE A 35 -4.85 9.73 4.88
N LYS A 36 -3.93 8.94 5.42
CA LYS A 36 -4.24 7.60 5.95
C LYS A 36 -5.41 7.70 6.93
N LEU A 37 -6.41 6.85 6.73
CA LEU A 37 -7.55 6.79 7.63
C LEU A 37 -7.08 6.53 9.06
N GLY A 38 -7.66 7.28 10.03
CA GLY A 38 -7.23 7.23 11.42
C GLY A 38 -6.12 8.22 11.78
N THR A 39 -5.72 9.10 10.85
CA THR A 39 -4.89 10.24 11.19
C THR A 39 -5.73 11.25 11.97
N PHE A 40 -5.40 11.44 13.23
CA PHE A 40 -6.05 12.41 14.14
C PHE A 40 -5.05 13.47 14.56
N VAL A 41 -5.51 14.69 14.67
CA VAL A 41 -4.76 15.82 15.18
C VAL A 41 -5.45 16.41 16.41
N SER A 42 -4.67 16.92 17.36
CA SER A 42 -5.21 17.46 18.61
C SER A 42 -5.76 18.88 18.44
N SER A 43 -5.28 19.59 17.43
CA SER A 43 -5.63 20.99 17.18
C SER A 43 -5.51 21.38 15.71
N ALA A 44 -6.11 22.52 15.35
CA ALA A 44 -5.89 23.13 14.04
C ALA A 44 -4.43 23.59 13.83
N ALA A 45 -3.73 23.90 14.92
CA ALA A 45 -2.30 24.25 14.85
C ALA A 45 -1.46 23.03 14.45
N ASP A 46 -1.74 21.85 15.02
CA ASP A 46 -1.05 20.61 14.61
C ASP A 46 -1.32 20.29 13.13
N ALA A 47 -2.55 20.51 12.66
CA ALA A 47 -2.87 20.33 11.24
C ALA A 47 -2.06 21.28 10.35
N ALA A 48 -1.90 22.54 10.76
CA ALA A 48 -1.07 23.50 10.05
C ALA A 48 0.42 23.07 10.03
N CYS A 49 0.95 22.63 11.17
CA CYS A 49 2.33 22.11 11.26
C CYS A 49 2.55 20.89 10.34
N ILE A 50 1.59 19.97 10.25
CA ILE A 50 1.67 18.83 9.33
C ILE A 50 1.79 19.30 7.88
N ILE A 51 1.00 20.30 7.48
CA ILE A 51 1.04 20.85 6.12
C ILE A 51 2.38 21.57 5.88
N GLU A 52 2.88 22.32 6.86
CA GLU A 52 4.17 23.00 6.77
C GLU A 52 5.32 22.01 6.68
N ASP A 53 5.36 21.00 7.55
CA ASP A 53 6.40 19.97 7.57
C ASP A 53 6.36 19.09 6.32
N GLY A 54 5.17 18.84 5.76
CA GLY A 54 4.96 18.09 4.53
C GLY A 54 4.95 18.92 3.24
N TYR A 55 5.12 20.25 3.30
CA TYR A 55 4.81 21.17 2.20
C TYR A 55 5.42 20.77 0.86
N ASN A 56 6.71 20.51 0.80
CA ASN A 56 7.41 20.17 -0.44
C ASN A 56 6.88 18.85 -1.06
N LEU A 57 6.53 17.87 -0.21
CA LEU A 57 5.96 16.61 -0.65
C LEU A 57 4.53 16.82 -1.18
N ILE A 58 3.71 17.54 -0.43
CA ILE A 58 2.33 17.84 -0.77
C ILE A 58 2.25 18.63 -2.08
N GLU A 59 3.08 19.69 -2.23
CA GLU A 59 3.14 20.49 -3.45
C GLU A 59 3.55 19.65 -4.66
N ARG A 60 4.54 18.77 -4.50
CA ARG A 60 4.93 17.85 -5.57
C ARG A 60 3.79 16.94 -5.98
N ILE A 61 3.09 16.33 -5.01
CA ILE A 61 1.96 15.43 -5.31
C ILE A 61 0.86 16.21 -6.03
N PHE A 62 0.53 17.43 -5.60
CA PHE A 62 -0.47 18.25 -6.29
C PHE A 62 -0.11 18.50 -7.75
N ARG A 63 1.16 18.78 -8.05
CA ARG A 63 1.61 18.94 -9.44
C ARG A 63 1.54 17.63 -10.25
N GLU A 64 1.91 16.50 -9.64
CA GLU A 64 1.90 15.19 -10.28
C GLU A 64 0.49 14.66 -10.54
N THR A 65 -0.51 15.13 -9.77
CA THR A 65 -1.90 14.66 -9.84
C THR A 65 -2.89 15.72 -10.35
N GLU A 66 -2.42 16.89 -10.82
CA GLU A 66 -3.26 18.02 -11.21
C GLU A 66 -4.33 17.63 -12.23
N ASP A 67 -3.97 16.83 -13.22
CA ASP A 67 -4.83 16.36 -14.29
C ASP A 67 -5.10 14.85 -14.23
N ALA A 68 -4.93 14.20 -13.08
CA ALA A 68 -5.09 12.77 -12.96
C ALA A 68 -6.23 12.37 -12.02
N HIS A 69 -6.84 11.23 -12.33
CA HIS A 69 -7.81 10.53 -11.48
C HIS A 69 -7.37 9.09 -11.28
N GLU A 70 -7.70 8.54 -10.13
CA GLU A 70 -7.60 7.11 -9.91
C GLU A 70 -8.87 6.42 -10.42
N LEU A 71 -8.68 5.36 -11.22
CA LEU A 71 -9.72 4.44 -11.61
C LEU A 71 -9.33 3.05 -11.12
N GLU A 72 -10.20 2.40 -10.37
CA GLU A 72 -10.01 1.02 -9.95
C GLU A 72 -10.71 0.09 -10.94
N VAL A 73 -10.03 -0.97 -11.34
CA VAL A 73 -10.58 -2.02 -12.19
C VAL A 73 -10.51 -3.34 -11.44
N VAL A 74 -11.69 -3.92 -11.25
CA VAL A 74 -11.86 -5.27 -10.69
C VAL A 74 -12.34 -6.20 -11.79
N VAL A 75 -11.64 -7.32 -11.94
CA VAL A 75 -12.00 -8.35 -12.90
C VAL A 75 -12.28 -9.66 -12.16
N LYS A 76 -13.43 -10.26 -12.41
CA LYS A 76 -13.84 -11.52 -11.81
C LYS A 76 -14.24 -12.51 -12.90
N TRP A 77 -14.16 -13.79 -12.58
CA TRP A 77 -14.82 -14.82 -13.37
C TRP A 77 -16.34 -14.63 -13.31
N SER A 78 -17.00 -14.70 -14.46
CA SER A 78 -18.47 -14.62 -14.52
C SER A 78 -19.14 -15.85 -13.87
N SER A 79 -18.50 -17.01 -13.97
CA SER A 79 -18.88 -18.24 -13.29
C SER A 79 -17.62 -19.01 -12.87
N PHE A 80 -17.30 -18.96 -11.59
CA PHE A 80 -16.18 -19.75 -11.05
C PHE A 80 -16.45 -21.26 -11.10
N ALA A 81 -17.73 -21.65 -11.02
CA ALA A 81 -18.16 -23.04 -11.14
C ALA A 81 -17.85 -23.61 -12.53
N ASP A 82 -18.09 -22.83 -13.59
CA ASP A 82 -17.82 -23.28 -14.97
C ASP A 82 -16.29 -23.37 -15.19
N LEU A 83 -15.51 -22.40 -14.71
CA LEU A 83 -14.05 -22.48 -14.71
C LEU A 83 -13.56 -23.76 -14.02
N LEU A 84 -14.10 -24.03 -12.83
CA LEU A 84 -13.71 -25.22 -12.06
C LEU A 84 -14.03 -26.51 -12.83
N GLN A 85 -15.21 -26.61 -13.44
CA GLN A 85 -15.59 -27.75 -14.28
C GLN A 85 -14.67 -27.92 -15.49
N GLU A 86 -14.32 -26.82 -16.15
CA GLU A 86 -13.38 -26.83 -17.27
C GLU A 86 -12.01 -27.35 -16.83
N VAL A 87 -11.43 -26.79 -15.75
CA VAL A 87 -10.12 -27.21 -15.22
C VAL A 87 -10.15 -28.67 -14.77
N VAL A 88 -11.23 -29.08 -14.10
CA VAL A 88 -11.41 -30.48 -13.68
C VAL A 88 -11.48 -31.43 -14.87
N SER A 89 -11.97 -30.98 -16.02
CA SER A 89 -12.07 -31.77 -17.24
C SER A 89 -10.76 -31.90 -18.03
N GLU A 90 -9.72 -31.14 -17.66
CA GLU A 90 -8.40 -31.23 -18.31
C GLU A 90 -7.78 -32.62 -18.14
N GLY A 91 -7.07 -33.06 -19.19
CA GLY A 91 -6.59 -34.45 -19.29
C GLY A 91 -5.70 -34.90 -18.13
N ASP A 92 -4.76 -34.02 -17.70
CA ASP A 92 -3.83 -34.30 -16.59
C ASP A 92 -4.54 -34.37 -15.23
N VAL A 93 -5.58 -33.54 -15.00
CA VAL A 93 -6.40 -33.61 -13.78
C VAL A 93 -7.21 -34.92 -13.77
N GLN A 94 -7.77 -35.29 -14.92
CA GLN A 94 -8.53 -36.53 -15.07
C GLN A 94 -7.64 -37.77 -14.94
N GLU A 95 -6.39 -37.69 -15.40
CA GLU A 95 -5.40 -38.75 -15.25
C GLU A 95 -5.02 -38.95 -13.79
N LEU A 96 -4.70 -37.86 -13.09
CA LEU A 96 -4.38 -37.90 -11.65
C LEU A 96 -5.56 -38.43 -10.83
N LYS A 97 -6.82 -38.03 -11.16
CA LYS A 97 -8.02 -38.57 -10.50
C LYS A 97 -8.14 -40.09 -10.68
N ARG A 98 -7.96 -40.58 -11.92
CA ARG A 98 -7.99 -42.01 -12.20
C ARG A 98 -6.91 -42.80 -11.49
N GLU A 99 -5.68 -42.22 -11.38
CA GLU A 99 -4.61 -42.84 -10.64
C GLU A 99 -4.93 -42.94 -9.14
N VAL A 100 -5.53 -41.89 -8.57
CA VAL A 100 -5.94 -41.88 -7.16
C VAL A 100 -7.08 -42.88 -6.91
N GLU A 101 -8.06 -42.94 -7.78
CA GLU A 101 -9.20 -43.90 -7.69
C GLU A 101 -8.74 -45.36 -7.84
N ALA A 102 -7.70 -45.62 -8.63
CA ALA A 102 -7.14 -46.96 -8.82
C ALA A 102 -6.36 -47.47 -7.56
N ARG A 103 -5.99 -46.59 -6.64
CA ARG A 103 -5.40 -46.96 -5.35
C ARG A 103 -6.51 -47.44 -4.43
N GLN A 104 -6.39 -48.66 -3.92
CA GLN A 104 -7.41 -49.31 -3.06
C GLN A 104 -7.73 -48.59 -1.75
N SER A 105 -7.03 -47.54 -1.41
CA SER A 105 -7.33 -46.62 -0.30
C SER A 105 -6.96 -45.20 -0.73
N SER A 106 -7.94 -44.37 -1.12
CA SER A 106 -7.72 -42.96 -1.32
C SER A 106 -7.42 -42.28 0.03
N SER A 107 -6.27 -41.66 0.14
CA SER A 107 -5.86 -40.94 1.34
C SER A 107 -6.28 -39.47 1.27
N THR A 108 -6.33 -38.78 2.41
CA THR A 108 -6.49 -37.32 2.44
C THR A 108 -5.40 -36.61 1.63
N GLU A 109 -4.19 -37.18 1.61
CA GLU A 109 -3.06 -36.67 0.82
C GLU A 109 -3.33 -36.71 -0.69
N ASP A 110 -3.99 -37.75 -1.18
CA ASP A 110 -4.38 -37.87 -2.59
C ASP A 110 -5.40 -36.80 -2.99
N ALA A 111 -6.40 -36.55 -2.13
CA ALA A 111 -7.39 -35.48 -2.36
C ALA A 111 -6.72 -34.10 -2.36
N ILE A 112 -5.76 -33.85 -1.47
CA ILE A 112 -4.95 -32.64 -1.42
C ILE A 112 -4.12 -32.48 -2.71
N ALA A 113 -3.53 -33.56 -3.23
CA ALA A 113 -2.74 -33.50 -4.47
C ALA A 113 -3.57 -33.09 -5.67
N VAL A 114 -4.78 -33.66 -5.83
CA VAL A 114 -5.74 -33.24 -6.89
C VAL A 114 -6.15 -31.80 -6.72
N GLY A 115 -6.51 -31.40 -5.49
CA GLY A 115 -6.89 -30.00 -5.19
C GLY A 115 -5.76 -29.00 -5.50
N ARG A 116 -4.52 -29.36 -5.20
CA ARG A 116 -3.33 -28.55 -5.50
C ARG A 116 -3.13 -28.37 -7.01
N LEU A 117 -3.25 -29.44 -7.79
CA LEU A 117 -3.12 -29.35 -9.25
C LEU A 117 -4.21 -28.45 -9.85
N ILE A 118 -5.45 -28.57 -9.40
CA ILE A 118 -6.56 -27.71 -9.82
C ILE A 118 -6.24 -26.24 -9.49
N LYS A 119 -5.83 -25.97 -8.24
CA LYS A 119 -5.48 -24.61 -7.81
C LYS A 119 -4.34 -24.03 -8.66
N GLU A 120 -3.27 -24.77 -8.87
CA GLU A 120 -2.14 -24.33 -9.70
C GLU A 120 -2.54 -23.94 -11.12
N LYS A 121 -3.50 -24.68 -11.71
CA LYS A 121 -4.02 -24.37 -13.04
C LYS A 121 -4.85 -23.09 -13.05
N ILE A 122 -5.72 -22.91 -12.06
CA ILE A 122 -6.52 -21.68 -11.89
C ILE A 122 -5.59 -20.48 -11.68
N ASP A 123 -4.62 -20.60 -10.78
CA ASP A 123 -3.66 -19.53 -10.48
C ASP A 123 -2.84 -19.13 -11.73
N ARG A 124 -2.45 -20.11 -12.55
CA ARG A 124 -1.74 -19.86 -13.81
C ARG A 124 -2.63 -19.14 -14.82
N ARG A 125 -3.90 -19.50 -14.95
CA ARG A 125 -4.87 -18.82 -15.83
C ARG A 125 -5.10 -17.38 -15.34
N ASN A 126 -5.34 -17.20 -14.05
CA ASN A 126 -5.51 -15.89 -13.43
C ASN A 126 -4.29 -14.99 -13.65
N ALA A 127 -3.09 -15.51 -13.47
CA ALA A 127 -1.85 -14.77 -13.70
C ALA A 127 -1.71 -14.32 -15.16
N ALA A 128 -1.99 -15.18 -16.12
CA ALA A 128 -1.90 -14.87 -17.54
C ALA A 128 -2.94 -13.80 -17.96
N LEU A 129 -4.19 -13.96 -17.52
CA LEU A 129 -5.27 -13.00 -17.79
C LEU A 129 -4.98 -11.65 -17.13
N SER A 130 -4.61 -11.65 -15.86
CA SER A 130 -4.25 -10.46 -15.11
C SER A 130 -3.10 -9.69 -15.78
N ALA A 131 -2.04 -10.39 -16.20
CA ALA A 131 -0.92 -9.77 -16.90
C ALA A 131 -1.34 -9.16 -18.25
N SER A 132 -2.21 -9.83 -19.00
CA SER A 132 -2.74 -9.33 -20.28
C SER A 132 -3.58 -8.07 -20.09
N VAL A 133 -4.49 -8.06 -19.11
CA VAL A 133 -5.35 -6.91 -18.80
C VAL A 133 -4.51 -5.73 -18.28
N LEU A 134 -3.62 -5.97 -17.32
CA LEU A 134 -2.72 -4.93 -16.79
C LEU A 134 -1.87 -4.27 -17.88
N ARG A 135 -1.36 -5.04 -18.81
CA ARG A 135 -0.58 -4.49 -19.92
C ARG A 135 -1.42 -3.58 -20.80
N GLN A 136 -2.61 -4.01 -21.21
CA GLN A 136 -3.47 -3.24 -22.11
C GLN A 136 -4.00 -1.96 -21.47
N LEU A 137 -4.42 -2.02 -20.19
CA LEU A 137 -4.88 -0.86 -19.45
C LEU A 137 -3.72 0.05 -19.05
N GLY A 138 -2.55 -0.50 -18.76
CA GLY A 138 -1.35 0.26 -18.43
C GLY A 138 -0.85 1.16 -19.57
N GLU A 139 -1.15 0.84 -20.82
CA GLU A 139 -0.84 1.70 -21.98
C GLU A 139 -1.66 3.00 -21.98
N ARG A 140 -2.74 3.06 -21.20
CA ARG A 140 -3.65 4.22 -21.05
C ARG A 140 -3.53 4.92 -19.71
N ALA A 141 -2.64 4.48 -18.84
CA ALA A 141 -2.43 5.04 -17.52
C ALA A 141 -0.98 5.50 -17.34
N SER A 142 -0.76 6.56 -16.57
CA SER A 142 0.57 7.03 -16.20
C SER A 142 1.24 6.11 -15.18
N GLN A 143 0.44 5.51 -14.30
CA GLN A 143 0.87 4.54 -13.30
C GLN A 143 -0.21 3.46 -13.10
N SER A 144 0.19 2.29 -12.65
CA SER A 144 -0.71 1.25 -12.21
C SER A 144 -0.20 0.57 -10.94
N LYS A 145 -1.12 0.19 -10.06
CA LYS A 145 -0.80 -0.51 -8.81
C LYS A 145 -1.75 -1.70 -8.65
N ARG A 146 -1.19 -2.89 -8.54
CA ARG A 146 -1.97 -4.09 -8.27
C ARG A 146 -2.25 -4.19 -6.78
N HIS A 147 -3.48 -4.55 -6.44
CA HIS A 147 -3.93 -4.87 -5.10
C HIS A 147 -4.07 -6.37 -4.92
N GLU A 148 -4.17 -6.83 -3.68
CA GLU A 148 -4.49 -8.21 -3.37
C GLU A 148 -5.91 -8.54 -3.82
N THR A 149 -6.09 -9.76 -4.30
CA THR A 149 -7.41 -10.28 -4.62
C THR A 149 -8.14 -10.70 -3.34
N MET A 150 -9.43 -10.41 -3.24
CA MET A 150 -10.21 -10.63 -2.01
C MET A 150 -10.82 -12.04 -1.93
N ASP A 151 -10.95 -12.70 -3.08
CA ASP A 151 -11.55 -14.03 -3.21
C ASP A 151 -10.96 -14.78 -4.43
N ASP A 152 -11.26 -16.08 -4.52
CA ASP A 152 -10.76 -16.95 -5.58
C ASP A 152 -11.42 -16.67 -6.96
N GLU A 153 -12.54 -15.96 -7.00
CA GLU A 153 -13.20 -15.55 -8.24
C GLU A 153 -12.53 -14.35 -8.89
N MET A 154 -11.72 -13.61 -8.10
CA MET A 154 -11.10 -12.37 -8.55
C MET A 154 -9.82 -12.65 -9.33
N VAL A 155 -9.79 -12.23 -10.59
CA VAL A 155 -8.63 -12.33 -11.49
C VAL A 155 -7.69 -11.14 -11.33
N LEU A 156 -8.25 -9.93 -11.15
CA LEU A 156 -7.50 -8.70 -11.03
C LEU A 156 -8.22 -7.73 -10.09
N ASN A 157 -7.42 -7.09 -9.25
CA ASN A 157 -7.77 -5.90 -8.49
C ASN A 157 -6.63 -4.90 -8.66
N ALA A 158 -6.87 -3.81 -9.38
CA ALA A 158 -5.81 -2.85 -9.68
C ALA A 158 -6.34 -1.42 -9.81
N ALA A 159 -5.53 -0.47 -9.31
CA ALA A 159 -5.72 0.94 -9.50
C ALA A 159 -4.88 1.45 -10.68
N PHE A 160 -5.41 2.44 -11.39
CA PHE A 160 -4.77 3.09 -12.53
C PHE A 160 -4.86 4.60 -12.34
N LEU A 161 -3.73 5.28 -12.49
CA LEU A 161 -3.67 6.73 -12.51
C LEU A 161 -3.81 7.20 -13.96
N VAL A 162 -4.95 7.79 -14.29
CA VAL A 162 -5.35 8.14 -15.66
C VAL A 162 -5.50 9.65 -15.76
N ASN A 163 -4.95 10.28 -16.81
CA ASN A 163 -5.17 11.69 -17.07
C ASN A 163 -6.65 11.95 -17.38
N ARG A 164 -7.18 13.08 -16.95
CA ARG A 164 -8.59 13.45 -17.16
C ARG A 164 -9.02 13.37 -18.62
N GLY A 165 -8.15 13.81 -19.54
CA GLY A 165 -8.41 13.75 -20.97
C GLY A 165 -8.45 12.35 -21.56
N ASP A 166 -7.89 11.35 -20.86
CA ASP A 166 -7.77 9.96 -21.32
C ASP A 166 -8.79 9.02 -20.66
N VAL A 167 -9.62 9.51 -19.72
CA VAL A 167 -10.59 8.68 -18.97
C VAL A 167 -11.56 7.97 -19.91
N ASP A 168 -12.14 8.67 -20.89
CA ASP A 168 -13.09 8.06 -21.84
C ASP A 168 -12.40 6.97 -22.68
N ALA A 169 -11.15 7.20 -23.11
CA ALA A 169 -10.38 6.22 -23.86
C ALA A 169 -9.99 4.99 -23.00
N PHE A 170 -9.72 5.22 -21.71
CA PHE A 170 -9.47 4.16 -20.75
C PHE A 170 -10.74 3.30 -20.54
N VAL A 171 -11.88 3.94 -20.30
CA VAL A 171 -13.18 3.25 -20.14
C VAL A 171 -13.52 2.45 -21.39
N ALA A 172 -13.37 3.03 -22.58
CA ALA A 172 -13.60 2.32 -23.85
C ALA A 172 -12.67 1.09 -24.00
N THR A 173 -11.44 1.16 -23.49
CA THR A 173 -10.52 0.01 -23.48
C THR A 173 -11.02 -1.09 -22.54
N VAL A 174 -11.55 -0.74 -21.37
CA VAL A 174 -12.14 -1.72 -20.45
C VAL A 174 -13.39 -2.37 -21.06
N GLU A 175 -14.26 -1.60 -21.70
CA GLU A 175 -15.46 -2.11 -22.39
C GLU A 175 -15.09 -3.04 -23.56
N ALA A 176 -14.02 -2.72 -24.29
CA ALA A 176 -13.52 -3.59 -25.34
C ALA A 176 -12.98 -4.93 -24.78
N LEU A 177 -12.28 -4.88 -23.65
CA LEU A 177 -11.83 -6.08 -22.93
C LEU A 177 -13.01 -6.90 -22.39
N ASP A 178 -14.00 -6.26 -21.77
CA ASP A 178 -15.23 -6.93 -21.31
C ASP A 178 -15.91 -7.65 -22.48
N SER A 179 -16.04 -6.98 -23.61
CA SER A 179 -16.59 -7.57 -24.84
C SER A 179 -15.74 -8.72 -25.40
N GLN A 180 -14.42 -8.63 -25.33
CA GLN A 180 -13.48 -9.67 -25.79
C GLN A 180 -13.61 -10.94 -24.95
N TYR A 181 -13.80 -10.79 -23.64
CA TYR A 181 -13.93 -11.89 -22.69
C TYR A 181 -15.38 -12.23 -22.36
N LEU A 182 -16.31 -11.92 -23.27
CA LEU A 182 -17.74 -12.09 -23.13
C LEU A 182 -18.10 -13.44 -22.48
N ASN A 183 -18.90 -13.40 -21.42
CA ASN A 183 -19.35 -14.54 -20.59
C ASN A 183 -18.26 -15.23 -19.75
N ALA A 184 -16.98 -14.98 -19.96
CA ALA A 184 -15.91 -15.58 -19.17
C ALA A 184 -15.54 -14.69 -17.97
N LEU A 185 -15.40 -13.39 -18.20
CA LEU A 185 -14.99 -12.41 -17.21
C LEU A 185 -16.01 -11.28 -17.10
N HIS A 186 -16.08 -10.69 -15.92
CA HIS A 186 -16.86 -9.50 -15.65
C HIS A 186 -15.91 -8.38 -15.18
N PHE A 187 -16.00 -7.23 -15.85
CA PHE A 187 -15.20 -6.05 -15.55
C PHE A 187 -16.03 -5.01 -14.81
N ARG A 188 -15.48 -4.47 -13.73
CA ARG A 188 -16.07 -3.37 -12.96
C ARG A 188 -15.07 -2.26 -12.84
N ILE A 189 -15.49 -1.03 -13.19
CA ILE A 189 -14.72 0.20 -12.97
C ILE A 189 -15.33 0.93 -11.77
N VAL A 190 -14.48 1.46 -10.91
CA VAL A 190 -14.84 2.35 -9.81
C VAL A 190 -14.02 3.63 -9.94
N GLY A 191 -14.65 4.76 -9.88
CA GLY A 191 -14.03 6.07 -9.98
C GLY A 191 -14.88 7.08 -10.76
N PRO A 192 -14.39 8.32 -10.94
CA PRO A 192 -13.07 8.78 -10.51
C PRO A 192 -12.92 8.87 -8.99
N LEU A 193 -11.74 8.47 -8.49
CA LEU A 193 -11.39 8.50 -7.08
C LEU A 193 -10.22 9.47 -6.84
N PRO A 194 -10.05 10.01 -5.60
CA PRO A 194 -8.77 10.57 -5.19
C PRO A 194 -7.67 9.51 -5.32
N CYS A 195 -6.43 9.94 -5.50
CA CYS A 195 -5.31 9.04 -5.79
C CYS A 195 -4.83 8.23 -4.56
N TYR A 196 -5.76 7.51 -3.91
CA TYR A 196 -5.52 6.75 -2.69
C TYR A 196 -4.39 5.72 -2.82
N SER A 197 -4.41 4.98 -3.91
CA SER A 197 -3.46 3.89 -4.10
C SER A 197 -2.04 4.39 -4.36
N PHE A 198 -1.89 5.63 -4.79
CA PHE A 198 -0.60 6.18 -5.22
C PHE A 198 -0.04 7.20 -4.23
N TYR A 199 -0.89 8.02 -3.62
CA TYR A 199 -0.48 9.22 -2.89
C TYR A 199 -1.21 9.41 -1.55
N THR A 200 -1.59 8.34 -0.86
CA THR A 200 -2.07 8.47 0.52
C THR A 200 -0.93 8.91 1.43
N LEU A 201 -1.14 9.99 2.20
CA LEU A 201 -0.16 10.49 3.14
C LEU A 201 -0.28 9.81 4.50
N GLU A 202 0.83 9.37 5.04
CA GLU A 202 0.98 8.92 6.41
C GLU A 202 1.70 9.98 7.23
N VAL A 203 1.17 10.28 8.42
CA VAL A 203 1.73 11.25 9.35
C VAL A 203 2.16 10.55 10.63
N THR A 204 3.38 10.81 11.06
CA THR A 204 3.90 10.33 12.34
C THR A 204 4.36 11.52 13.17
N ALA A 205 3.80 11.67 14.37
CA ALA A 205 4.24 12.66 15.34
C ALA A 205 5.52 12.17 16.04
N LEU A 206 6.58 12.94 15.94
CA LEU A 206 7.91 12.65 16.48
C LEU A 206 8.17 13.58 17.67
N PHE A 207 7.91 13.08 18.88
CA PHE A 207 8.14 13.80 20.14
C PHE A 207 9.61 13.75 20.51
N GLU A 208 10.15 14.84 21.06
CA GLU A 208 11.58 14.93 21.43
C GLU A 208 12.02 13.83 22.41
N GLU A 209 11.15 13.43 23.33
CA GLU A 209 11.44 12.34 24.27
C GLU A 209 11.67 11.01 23.53
N PHE A 210 10.82 10.69 22.55
CA PHE A 210 10.96 9.50 21.73
C PHE A 210 12.22 9.56 20.85
N ILE A 211 12.54 10.74 20.32
CA ILE A 211 13.76 10.96 19.53
C ILE A 211 15.00 10.81 20.41
N ALA A 212 14.97 11.28 21.65
CA ALA A 212 16.08 11.12 22.60
C ALA A 212 16.33 9.62 22.91
N GLU A 213 15.30 8.82 23.08
CA GLU A 213 15.43 7.36 23.24
C GLU A 213 16.13 6.73 22.02
N LYS A 214 15.70 7.08 20.80
CA LYS A 214 16.30 6.55 19.58
C LYS A 214 17.75 6.99 19.38
N ARG A 215 18.09 8.24 19.78
CA ARG A 215 19.49 8.69 19.85
C ARG A 215 20.31 7.85 20.82
N ALA A 216 19.78 7.57 22.01
CA ALA A 216 20.47 6.75 23.00
C ALA A 216 20.77 5.33 22.50
N VAL A 217 19.85 4.70 21.75
CA VAL A 217 20.07 3.39 21.11
C VAL A 217 21.30 3.41 20.20
N LEU A 218 21.47 4.48 19.40
CA LEU A 218 22.65 4.65 18.55
C LEU A 218 23.89 5.20 19.30
N GLY A 219 23.75 5.57 20.56
CA GLY A 219 24.84 6.17 21.36
C GLY A 219 25.15 7.61 20.96
N LEU A 220 24.12 8.35 20.55
CA LEU A 220 24.18 9.73 20.09
C LEU A 220 23.60 10.67 21.16
N ASP A 221 24.03 11.92 21.15
CA ASP A 221 23.51 12.98 22.01
C ASP A 221 22.55 13.92 21.25
N ALA A 222 22.00 14.92 21.97
CA ALA A 222 21.05 15.88 21.40
C ALA A 222 21.68 16.82 20.35
N ARG A 223 23.01 16.92 20.27
CA ARG A 223 23.73 17.79 19.30
C ARG A 223 24.11 17.04 18.02
N SER A 224 23.88 15.73 17.99
CA SER A 224 24.22 14.88 16.84
C SER A 224 23.40 15.29 15.61
N CYS A 225 24.04 15.30 14.46
CA CYS A 225 23.38 15.59 13.18
C CYS A 225 23.06 14.32 12.40
N GLU A 226 22.37 14.44 11.27
CA GLU A 226 21.99 13.32 10.41
C GLU A 226 23.20 12.47 9.94
N ALA A 227 24.33 13.12 9.68
CA ALA A 227 25.55 12.42 9.29
C ALA A 227 26.08 11.52 10.42
N ASP A 228 25.95 11.97 11.67
CA ASP A 228 26.36 11.20 12.85
C ASP A 228 25.44 9.98 13.02
N VAL A 229 24.14 10.12 12.79
CA VAL A 229 23.15 9.02 12.81
C VAL A 229 23.55 7.92 11.83
N LYS A 230 23.83 8.29 10.58
CA LYS A 230 24.25 7.36 9.54
C LYS A 230 25.54 6.62 9.90
N LYS A 231 26.52 7.37 10.42
CA LYS A 231 27.81 6.83 10.84
C LYS A 231 27.67 5.86 12.02
N ALA A 232 26.92 6.24 13.05
CA ALA A 232 26.69 5.41 14.23
C ALA A 232 25.92 4.13 13.88
N TYR A 233 24.88 4.23 13.06
CA TYR A 233 24.15 3.07 12.56
C TYR A 233 25.05 2.09 11.80
N HIS A 234 25.84 2.57 10.82
CA HIS A 234 26.71 1.69 10.06
C HIS A 234 27.78 1.01 10.93
N ALA A 235 28.30 1.69 11.96
CA ALA A 235 29.26 1.11 12.89
C ALA A 235 28.65 -0.03 13.71
N LYS A 236 27.42 0.17 14.25
CA LYS A 236 26.71 -0.82 15.08
C LYS A 236 26.10 -1.95 14.25
N ALA A 237 25.53 -1.64 13.09
CA ALA A 237 24.90 -2.62 12.21
C ALA A 237 25.90 -3.69 11.70
N LYS A 238 27.17 -3.30 11.46
CA LYS A 238 28.23 -4.25 11.08
C LYS A 238 28.49 -5.33 12.15
N VAL A 239 28.26 -5.00 13.42
CA VAL A 239 28.47 -5.92 14.54
C VAL A 239 27.22 -6.73 14.84
N ALA A 240 26.02 -6.12 14.67
CA ALA A 240 24.75 -6.73 14.99
C ALA A 240 24.11 -7.49 13.81
N HIS A 241 24.73 -7.52 12.62
CA HIS A 241 24.15 -8.17 11.45
C HIS A 241 24.03 -9.69 11.67
N PRO A 242 22.88 -10.32 11.36
CA PRO A 242 22.65 -11.74 11.62
C PRO A 242 23.61 -12.68 10.86
N ASP A 243 24.21 -12.23 9.75
CA ASP A 243 25.18 -13.00 8.97
C ASP A 243 26.60 -12.98 9.58
N VAL A 244 26.84 -12.16 10.59
CA VAL A 244 28.13 -12.17 11.31
C VAL A 244 28.12 -13.35 12.29
N HIS A 245 29.03 -14.28 12.11
CA HIS A 245 29.19 -15.48 12.97
C HIS A 245 29.45 -15.04 14.42
N VAL A 246 28.44 -15.22 15.28
CA VAL A 246 28.53 -14.93 16.71
C VAL A 246 28.36 -16.22 17.48
N PRO A 247 29.09 -16.43 18.61
CA PRO A 247 28.94 -17.61 19.45
C PRO A 247 27.47 -17.80 19.89
N ALA A 248 27.02 -19.05 19.91
CA ALA A 248 25.68 -19.45 20.29
C ALA A 248 25.27 -18.84 21.64
N GLY A 249 24.27 -17.92 21.62
CA GLY A 249 23.74 -17.29 22.81
C GLY A 249 23.47 -15.79 22.72
N ALA A 250 23.94 -15.08 21.69
CA ALA A 250 23.66 -13.66 21.48
C ALA A 250 22.41 -13.45 20.60
N ASN A 251 21.51 -12.57 21.02
CA ASN A 251 20.21 -12.31 20.38
C ASN A 251 20.36 -11.23 19.28
N ASN A 252 21.31 -11.43 18.34
CA ASN A 252 21.70 -10.44 17.34
C ASN A 252 20.54 -9.95 16.44
N GLY A 253 19.54 -10.79 16.19
CA GLY A 253 18.39 -10.41 15.35
C GLY A 253 17.50 -9.34 15.99
N ALA A 254 17.28 -9.43 17.31
CA ALA A 254 16.50 -8.42 18.05
C ALA A 254 17.27 -7.10 18.15
N ASP A 255 18.59 -7.16 18.41
CA ASP A 255 19.43 -5.96 18.49
C ASP A 255 19.52 -5.23 17.13
N PHE A 256 19.61 -5.98 16.02
CA PHE A 256 19.61 -5.40 14.69
C PHE A 256 18.28 -4.71 14.35
N THR A 257 17.15 -5.30 14.73
CA THR A 257 15.81 -4.72 14.52
C THR A 257 15.68 -3.39 15.27
N VAL A 258 16.09 -3.34 16.54
CA VAL A 258 16.07 -2.13 17.35
C VAL A 258 16.98 -1.03 16.78
N LEU A 259 18.16 -1.39 16.30
CA LEU A 259 19.09 -0.46 15.65
C LEU A 259 18.51 0.12 14.36
N ASN A 260 17.88 -0.74 13.53
CA ASN A 260 17.26 -0.33 12.27
C ASN A 260 16.08 0.60 12.52
N GLU A 261 15.22 0.27 13.48
CA GLU A 261 14.10 1.12 13.87
C GLU A 261 14.59 2.51 14.36
N ALA A 262 15.60 2.54 15.23
CA ALA A 262 16.18 3.79 15.70
C ALA A 262 16.75 4.64 14.57
N TYR A 263 17.45 4.01 13.62
CA TYR A 263 17.99 4.68 12.45
C TYR A 263 16.90 5.28 11.57
N MET A 264 15.87 4.49 11.24
CA MET A 264 14.76 4.94 10.40
C MET A 264 14.00 6.10 11.05
N THR A 265 13.71 6.01 12.35
CA THR A 265 13.03 7.08 13.10
C THR A 265 13.83 8.38 13.10
N LEU A 266 15.13 8.30 13.35
CA LEU A 266 16.00 9.49 13.34
C LEU A 266 16.19 10.07 11.94
N HIS A 267 16.29 9.23 10.92
CA HIS A 267 16.33 9.66 9.53
C HIS A 267 15.06 10.46 9.16
N ASP A 268 13.90 9.95 9.57
CA ASP A 268 12.62 10.62 9.35
C ASP A 268 12.54 11.97 10.06
N TYR A 269 12.99 12.01 11.31
CA TYR A 269 13.06 13.23 12.11
C TYR A 269 13.91 14.32 11.43
N TYR A 270 15.14 13.98 11.03
CA TYR A 270 16.02 14.97 10.37
C TYR A 270 15.50 15.36 8.97
N SER A 271 14.82 14.45 8.28
CA SER A 271 14.18 14.76 6.99
C SER A 271 13.03 15.75 7.18
N ALA A 272 12.18 15.55 8.20
CA ALA A 272 11.10 16.46 8.53
C ALA A 272 11.64 17.84 8.95
N LEU A 273 12.68 17.91 9.78
CA LEU A 273 13.32 19.17 10.14
C LEU A 273 13.86 19.95 8.94
N ARG A 274 14.46 19.30 7.95
CA ARG A 274 14.92 19.96 6.72
C ARG A 274 13.76 20.57 5.93
N ASN A 275 12.66 19.86 5.84
CA ASN A 275 11.47 20.32 5.13
C ASN A 275 10.86 21.54 5.84
N SER A 276 10.71 21.47 7.16
CA SER A 276 10.25 22.59 7.99
C SER A 276 11.14 23.83 7.88
N ALA A 277 12.45 23.65 7.91
CA ALA A 277 13.39 24.78 7.80
C ALA A 277 13.29 25.51 6.46
N SER A 278 12.95 24.78 5.38
CA SER A 278 12.75 25.36 4.05
C SER A 278 11.43 26.15 3.96
N SER A 279 10.43 25.80 4.77
CA SER A 279 9.09 26.41 4.73
C SER A 279 8.94 27.60 5.68
N ARG A 280 9.72 27.64 6.79
CA ARG A 280 9.60 28.64 7.86
C ARG A 280 10.22 30.01 7.56
N HIS A 281 10.65 30.32 6.37
CA HIS A 281 11.23 31.62 6.00
C HIS A 281 10.23 32.79 6.04
N GLY A 282 9.04 32.64 6.64
CA GLY A 282 7.99 33.67 6.67
C GLY A 282 7.25 33.90 7.98
N HIS A 283 7.41 33.08 9.00
CA HIS A 283 6.68 33.25 10.26
C HIS A 283 7.59 33.21 11.48
N GLU A 284 8.02 34.42 11.91
CA GLU A 284 8.51 34.64 13.26
C GLU A 284 7.32 34.65 14.24
N GLY A 285 7.28 33.68 15.13
CA GLY A 285 6.45 33.72 16.34
C GLY A 285 5.27 32.77 16.40
N GLN A 286 5.52 31.50 16.67
CA GLN A 286 4.60 30.70 17.46
C GLN A 286 5.38 29.62 18.24
N ASP A 287 4.89 29.34 19.46
CA ASP A 287 5.41 28.38 20.41
C ASP A 287 5.94 27.11 19.73
N SER A 288 7.22 26.83 19.95
CA SER A 288 7.85 25.59 19.48
C SER A 288 7.16 24.42 20.18
N SER A 289 6.15 23.83 19.53
CA SER A 289 5.66 22.52 19.92
C SER A 289 6.86 21.56 19.89
N ASN A 290 7.11 20.83 20.98
CA ASN A 290 8.15 19.80 21.09
C ASN A 290 7.89 18.60 20.16
N VAL A 291 7.14 18.80 19.06
CA VAL A 291 6.68 17.77 18.13
C VAL A 291 7.06 18.18 16.71
N VAL A 292 7.67 17.28 15.99
CA VAL A 292 7.93 17.38 14.55
C VAL A 292 7.08 16.32 13.85
N PHE A 293 6.42 16.69 12.76
CA PHE A 293 5.61 15.74 11.99
C PHE A 293 6.40 15.23 10.78
N SER A 294 6.56 13.91 10.73
CA SER A 294 7.04 13.23 9.52
C SER A 294 5.85 12.94 8.61
N VAL A 295 5.89 13.45 7.38
CA VAL A 295 4.84 13.24 6.37
C VAL A 295 5.44 12.45 5.22
N LYS A 296 4.84 11.33 4.88
CA LYS A 296 5.32 10.39 3.85
C LYS A 296 4.18 9.86 2.99
N ILE A 297 4.51 9.35 1.80
CA ILE A 297 3.57 8.55 1.02
C ILE A 297 3.50 7.16 1.66
N LEU A 298 2.29 6.69 1.91
CA LEU A 298 2.02 5.34 2.36
C LEU A 298 2.26 4.37 1.19
N ASN A 299 3.22 3.47 1.33
CA ASN A 299 3.59 2.47 0.32
C ASN A 299 2.85 1.14 0.54
#